data_25fc7a9ca14d27430241a4c0aa2305f9
#
_entry.id   25fc7a9ca14d27430241a4c0aa2305f9
#
_cell.length_a   1.000
_cell.length_b   1.000
_cell.length_c   1.000
_cell.angle_alpha   90.00
_cell.angle_beta   90.00
_cell.angle_gamma   90.00
#
_symmetry.space_group_name_H-M   'P 1'
#
loop_
_entity.id
_entity.type
_entity.pdbx_description
1 polymer ?
#
loop_
_entity_poly.entity_id
_entity_poly.type
_entity_poly.pdbx_seq_one_letter_code
_entity_poly.pdbx_strand_id
1 'polypeptide(L)'
;MARKQINIVLLVALLFASCTKSEPIVAQELREQVEVVTPIFTVLYSETKEQPITLTYRSTNRPKNVDRGSMNFYTEDKYHTSNNADYYRNIYDKGHLAPAATFSDSRENLKQTFSYLNCALQDQYLNRGEWRLLEEQERDWDDESDLTVKIDLVWDEGYLILPTGGHVPTDMIKHIYFEKTGSWKCFEFENVKPTKGWEEHEVVHNHE
;
A
#
# COMPACT_ATOMS: atom_id res chain seq x y z
N MET A 1 -6.02 -37.69 87.50
CA MET A 1 -6.78 -37.33 86.26
C MET A 1 -6.13 -36.09 85.64
N ALA A 2 -5.36 -36.23 84.55
CA ALA A 2 -4.64 -35.13 83.90
C ALA A 2 -5.41 -34.79 82.64
N ARG A 3 -5.88 -33.50 82.55
CA ARG A 3 -6.50 -32.94 81.36
C ARG A 3 -5.41 -32.48 80.41
N LYS A 4 -5.33 -33.12 79.24
CA LYS A 4 -4.54 -32.60 78.09
C LYS A 4 -5.24 -31.44 77.48
N GLN A 5 -4.57 -30.27 77.43
CA GLN A 5 -4.98 -29.13 76.60
C GLN A 5 -4.47 -29.36 75.19
N ILE A 6 -5.37 -29.27 74.25
CA ILE A 6 -5.06 -29.28 72.78
C ILE A 6 -4.96 -27.84 72.33
N ASN A 7 -3.74 -27.40 71.96
CA ASN A 7 -3.53 -26.11 71.30
C ASN A 7 -3.87 -26.23 69.80
N ILE A 8 -4.92 -25.55 69.38
CA ILE A 8 -5.26 -25.41 67.99
C ILE A 8 -4.45 -24.22 67.46
N VAL A 9 -3.47 -24.48 66.56
CA VAL A 9 -2.75 -23.46 65.85
C VAL A 9 -3.60 -23.11 64.62
N LEU A 10 -4.15 -21.91 64.64
CA LEU A 10 -4.93 -21.37 63.49
C LEU A 10 -3.94 -20.85 62.45
N LEU A 11 -3.79 -21.57 61.32
CA LEU A 11 -2.96 -21.17 60.19
C LEU A 11 -3.78 -20.19 59.33
N VAL A 12 -3.52 -18.90 59.47
CA VAL A 12 -4.12 -17.88 58.60
C VAL A 12 -3.34 -17.84 57.29
N ALA A 13 -3.92 -18.42 56.20
CA ALA A 13 -3.39 -18.29 54.84
C ALA A 13 -3.74 -16.91 54.29
N LEU A 14 -2.77 -16.03 54.21
CA LEU A 14 -2.88 -14.75 53.52
C LEU A 14 -2.86 -15.01 51.98
N LEU A 15 -4.04 -15.00 51.37
CA LEU A 15 -4.18 -14.96 49.91
C LEU A 15 -3.82 -13.56 49.42
N PHE A 16 -2.60 -13.38 48.91
CA PHE A 16 -2.25 -12.20 48.10
C PHE A 16 -2.95 -12.29 46.76
N ALA A 17 -4.09 -11.62 46.58
CA ALA A 17 -4.67 -11.38 45.30
C ALA A 17 -3.77 -10.37 44.55
N SER A 18 -2.89 -10.88 43.69
CA SER A 18 -2.14 -10.07 42.74
C SER A 18 -3.11 -9.53 41.70
N CYS A 19 -3.60 -8.32 41.92
CA CYS A 19 -4.36 -7.58 40.94
C CYS A 19 -3.37 -7.06 39.90
N THR A 20 -3.10 -7.85 38.87
CA THR A 20 -2.39 -7.34 37.67
C THR A 20 -3.33 -6.32 37.01
N LYS A 21 -3.05 -5.04 37.22
CA LYS A 21 -3.64 -3.97 36.40
C LYS A 21 -3.20 -4.24 34.96
N SER A 22 -4.12 -4.72 34.11
CA SER A 22 -3.93 -4.68 32.69
C SER A 22 -3.84 -3.19 32.33
N GLU A 23 -2.69 -2.76 31.81
CA GLU A 23 -2.58 -1.44 31.23
C GLU A 23 -3.63 -1.31 30.10
N PRO A 24 -4.33 -0.17 30.00
CA PRO A 24 -5.27 0.01 28.90
C PRO A 24 -4.50 -0.10 27.58
N ILE A 25 -4.97 -0.95 26.68
CA ILE A 25 -4.50 -0.97 25.30
C ILE A 25 -4.86 0.40 24.72
N VAL A 26 -3.88 1.28 24.63
CA VAL A 26 -4.06 2.57 23.93
C VAL A 26 -4.24 2.20 22.45
N ALA A 27 -5.46 2.39 21.93
CA ALA A 27 -5.71 2.24 20.51
C ALA A 27 -4.77 3.21 19.77
N GLN A 28 -3.98 2.68 18.84
CA GLN A 28 -3.10 3.51 18.02
C GLN A 28 -3.98 4.47 17.21
N GLU A 29 -3.73 5.77 17.35
CA GLU A 29 -4.42 6.78 16.52
C GLU A 29 -3.93 6.64 15.07
N LEU A 30 -4.86 6.49 14.13
CA LEU A 30 -4.56 6.38 12.71
C LEU A 30 -4.12 7.75 12.16
N ARG A 31 -3.07 7.75 11.37
CA ARG A 31 -2.52 8.96 10.77
C ARG A 31 -3.20 9.24 9.42
N GLU A 32 -3.68 10.48 9.26
CA GLU A 32 -4.23 10.95 7.98
C GLU A 32 -3.17 10.88 6.87
N GLN A 33 -1.92 11.21 7.21
CA GLN A 33 -0.81 11.17 6.27
C GLN A 33 0.47 10.74 6.97
N VAL A 34 1.19 9.81 6.36
CA VAL A 34 2.52 9.39 6.78
C VAL A 34 3.40 9.21 5.55
N GLU A 35 4.56 9.85 5.55
CA GLU A 35 5.56 9.63 4.51
C GLU A 35 6.41 8.42 4.84
N VAL A 36 6.56 7.52 3.87
CA VAL A 36 7.40 6.33 3.97
C VAL A 36 8.36 6.30 2.79
N VAL A 37 9.65 6.29 3.11
CA VAL A 37 10.73 6.19 2.12
C VAL A 37 11.28 4.77 2.14
N THR A 38 11.25 4.13 0.98
CA THR A 38 11.85 2.81 0.76
C THR A 38 13.01 2.92 -0.23
N PRO A 39 13.82 1.89 -0.45
CA PRO A 39 14.86 1.90 -1.48
C PRO A 39 14.36 2.09 -2.92
N ILE A 40 13.07 1.77 -3.21
CA ILE A 40 12.55 1.78 -4.58
C ILE A 40 11.41 2.78 -4.82
N PHE A 41 10.73 3.25 -3.77
CA PHE A 41 9.70 4.27 -3.88
C PHE A 41 9.61 5.11 -2.61
N THR A 42 9.06 6.31 -2.75
CA THR A 42 8.57 7.13 -1.64
C THR A 42 7.06 7.23 -1.75
N VAL A 43 6.34 7.01 -0.65
CA VAL A 43 4.88 7.07 -0.61
C VAL A 43 4.40 7.98 0.51
N LEU A 44 3.44 8.84 0.22
CA LEU A 44 2.58 9.49 1.20
C LEU A 44 1.35 8.61 1.35
N TYR A 45 1.18 8.01 2.52
CA TYR A 45 0.13 7.03 2.79
C TYR A 45 -0.88 7.56 3.80
N SER A 46 -2.16 7.27 3.61
CA SER A 46 -3.23 7.53 4.57
C SER A 46 -3.60 6.24 5.30
N GLU A 47 -3.35 6.19 6.62
CA GLU A 47 -3.77 5.06 7.45
C GLU A 47 -5.30 5.05 7.66
N THR A 48 -5.94 6.22 7.61
CA THR A 48 -7.40 6.34 7.72
C THR A 48 -8.12 5.90 6.45
N LYS A 49 -7.50 6.07 5.27
CA LYS A 49 -8.04 5.56 4.01
C LYS A 49 -7.58 4.14 3.69
N GLU A 50 -6.53 3.67 4.37
CA GLU A 50 -5.83 2.41 4.05
C GLU A 50 -5.32 2.39 2.60
N GLN A 51 -4.91 3.57 2.09
CA GLN A 51 -4.47 3.76 0.70
C GLN A 51 -3.28 4.71 0.59
N PRO A 52 -2.41 4.53 -0.43
CA PRO A 52 -1.49 5.55 -0.87
C PRO A 52 -2.25 6.83 -1.26
N ILE A 53 -1.73 8.02 -0.92
CA ILE A 53 -2.22 9.30 -1.45
C ILE A 53 -1.42 9.64 -2.69
N THR A 54 -0.09 9.58 -2.59
CA THR A 54 0.82 9.74 -3.71
C THR A 54 2.01 8.81 -3.56
N LEU A 55 2.53 8.32 -4.66
CA LEU A 55 3.71 7.48 -4.69
C LEU A 55 4.64 7.92 -5.81
N THR A 56 5.94 7.98 -5.52
CA THR A 56 6.98 8.34 -6.51
C THR A 56 8.02 7.24 -6.58
N TYR A 57 8.39 6.87 -7.81
CA TYR A 57 9.50 5.94 -8.08
C TYR A 57 10.32 6.37 -9.29
N ARG A 58 11.51 5.79 -9.45
CA ARG A 58 12.33 5.94 -10.67
C ARG A 58 12.31 4.65 -11.48
N SER A 59 11.89 4.73 -12.76
CA SER A 59 12.06 3.68 -13.75
C SER A 59 13.36 3.93 -14.50
N THR A 60 14.24 2.94 -14.52
CA THR A 60 15.52 2.98 -15.22
C THR A 60 15.73 1.66 -15.91
N ASN A 61 16.50 1.61 -16.97
CA ASN A 61 16.79 0.38 -17.72
C ASN A 61 17.54 -0.65 -16.85
N ARG A 62 16.80 -1.35 -15.98
CA ARG A 62 17.29 -2.37 -15.06
C ARG A 62 17.18 -3.75 -15.67
N PRO A 63 18.12 -4.66 -15.38
CA PRO A 63 17.95 -6.08 -15.72
C PRO A 63 16.66 -6.62 -15.09
N LYS A 64 15.87 -7.35 -15.85
CA LYS A 64 14.60 -7.97 -15.41
C LYS A 64 14.79 -9.49 -15.26
N ASN A 65 15.49 -9.89 -14.18
CA ASN A 65 16.05 -11.25 -14.04
C ASN A 65 15.33 -12.10 -12.99
N VAL A 66 14.50 -11.51 -12.14
CA VAL A 66 13.88 -12.21 -11.02
C VAL A 66 12.41 -12.47 -11.32
N ASP A 67 12.05 -13.76 -11.31
CA ASP A 67 10.66 -14.20 -11.41
C ASP A 67 9.93 -13.88 -10.09
N ARG A 68 8.70 -13.39 -10.21
CA ARG A 68 7.77 -13.14 -9.12
C ARG A 68 7.51 -14.40 -8.28
N GLY A 69 7.39 -15.56 -8.91
CA GLY A 69 7.04 -16.82 -8.25
C GLY A 69 5.74 -16.69 -7.45
N SER A 70 5.77 -17.18 -6.21
CA SER A 70 4.63 -17.18 -5.28
C SER A 70 4.63 -15.99 -4.30
N MET A 71 5.22 -14.85 -4.66
CA MET A 71 5.20 -13.65 -3.79
C MET A 71 3.78 -13.17 -3.55
N ASN A 72 3.47 -12.89 -2.28
CA ASN A 72 2.21 -12.35 -1.83
C ASN A 72 2.41 -10.97 -1.23
N PHE A 73 1.37 -10.13 -1.28
CA PHE A 73 1.36 -8.85 -0.58
C PHE A 73 1.49 -9.07 0.94
N TYR A 74 2.17 -8.13 1.60
CA TYR A 74 2.39 -8.14 3.04
C TYR A 74 2.15 -6.76 3.65
N THR A 75 1.75 -6.75 4.92
CA THR A 75 1.59 -5.55 5.75
C THR A 75 2.90 -5.20 6.44
N GLU A 76 3.08 -3.93 6.76
CA GLU A 76 4.18 -3.43 7.57
C GLU A 76 3.68 -3.21 9.01
N ASP A 77 4.33 -3.77 10.01
CA ASP A 77 3.90 -3.67 11.43
C ASP A 77 3.81 -2.21 11.94
N LYS A 78 4.55 -1.30 11.30
CA LYS A 78 4.61 0.13 11.66
C LYS A 78 3.40 0.94 11.20
N TYR A 79 2.66 0.44 10.21
CA TYR A 79 1.64 1.20 9.50
C TYR A 79 0.33 0.42 9.45
N HIS A 80 -0.77 1.13 9.68
CA HIS A 80 -2.08 0.57 9.38
C HIS A 80 -2.32 0.67 7.87
N THR A 81 -2.40 -0.48 7.20
CA THR A 81 -2.56 -0.56 5.74
C THR A 81 -3.76 -1.41 5.38
N SER A 82 -4.20 -1.30 4.13
CA SER A 82 -5.06 -2.33 3.54
C SER A 82 -4.45 -3.71 3.70
N ASN A 83 -5.28 -4.73 3.59
CA ASN A 83 -4.89 -6.12 3.74
C ASN A 83 -5.75 -7.03 2.84
N ASN A 84 -5.60 -8.35 2.95
CA ASN A 84 -6.32 -9.29 2.09
C ASN A 84 -7.86 -9.17 2.17
N ALA A 85 -8.42 -8.70 3.29
CA ALA A 85 -9.87 -8.58 3.46
C ALA A 85 -10.47 -7.51 2.54
N ASP A 86 -9.72 -6.42 2.26
CA ASP A 86 -10.16 -5.31 1.42
C ASP A 86 -10.33 -5.72 -0.05
N TYR A 87 -9.68 -6.79 -0.47
CA TYR A 87 -9.72 -7.32 -1.85
C TYR A 87 -10.56 -8.59 -1.97
N TYR A 88 -11.21 -9.03 -0.89
CA TYR A 88 -11.94 -10.27 -0.90
C TYR A 88 -13.37 -10.10 -1.43
N ARG A 89 -13.73 -10.85 -2.48
CA ARG A 89 -15.07 -10.88 -3.08
C ARG A 89 -15.59 -9.52 -3.58
N ASN A 90 -14.70 -8.70 -4.12
CA ASN A 90 -15.06 -7.48 -4.83
C ASN A 90 -14.38 -7.43 -6.21
N ILE A 91 -14.52 -6.29 -6.91
CA ILE A 91 -14.00 -6.12 -8.28
C ILE A 91 -12.59 -5.51 -8.31
N TYR A 92 -12.02 -5.19 -7.13
CA TYR A 92 -10.73 -4.51 -7.06
C TYR A 92 -9.59 -5.51 -6.96
N ASP A 93 -8.58 -5.31 -7.79
CA ASP A 93 -7.29 -5.98 -7.69
C ASP A 93 -6.39 -5.23 -6.70
N LYS A 94 -5.37 -5.92 -6.23
CA LYS A 94 -4.22 -5.33 -5.56
C LYS A 94 -3.35 -4.63 -6.61
N GLY A 95 -3.73 -3.42 -7.00
CA GLY A 95 -3.03 -2.65 -8.02
C GLY A 95 -1.68 -2.16 -7.50
N HIS A 96 -0.59 -2.58 -8.15
CA HIS A 96 0.72 -2.00 -7.88
C HIS A 96 0.78 -0.56 -8.39
N LEU A 97 1.36 0.36 -7.60
CA LEU A 97 1.70 1.70 -8.08
C LEU A 97 3.12 1.70 -8.66
N ALA A 98 4.13 1.26 -7.91
CA ALA A 98 5.46 0.95 -8.44
C ALA A 98 5.43 -0.49 -8.99
N PRO A 99 5.59 -0.70 -10.32
CA PRO A 99 5.32 -1.98 -10.95
C PRO A 99 6.34 -3.06 -10.57
N ALA A 100 5.87 -4.27 -10.28
CA ALA A 100 6.73 -5.40 -9.96
C ALA A 100 7.72 -5.74 -11.09
N ALA A 101 7.30 -5.59 -12.35
CA ALA A 101 8.16 -5.86 -13.51
C ALA A 101 9.32 -4.86 -13.64
N THR A 102 9.10 -3.59 -13.28
CA THR A 102 10.14 -2.54 -13.29
C THR A 102 11.23 -2.82 -12.24
N PHE A 103 10.88 -3.46 -11.13
CA PHE A 103 11.78 -3.72 -9.99
C PHE A 103 12.17 -5.20 -9.85
N SER A 104 12.14 -5.96 -10.96
CA SER A 104 12.56 -7.38 -10.98
C SER A 104 14.07 -7.57 -11.20
N ASP A 105 14.88 -6.55 -10.94
CA ASP A 105 16.34 -6.58 -10.98
C ASP A 105 16.95 -7.37 -9.81
N SER A 106 16.31 -7.35 -8.67
CA SER A 106 16.68 -8.14 -7.50
C SER A 106 15.47 -8.66 -6.75
N ARG A 107 15.66 -9.72 -5.94
CA ARG A 107 14.58 -10.28 -5.11
C ARG A 107 14.15 -9.30 -4.01
N GLU A 108 15.06 -8.51 -3.50
CA GLU A 108 14.83 -7.48 -2.49
C GLU A 108 13.94 -6.36 -3.05
N ASN A 109 14.27 -5.81 -4.22
CA ASN A 109 13.51 -4.77 -4.88
C ASN A 109 12.11 -5.29 -5.26
N LEU A 110 12.06 -6.45 -5.91
CA LEU A 110 10.80 -7.09 -6.28
C LEU A 110 9.90 -7.34 -5.06
N LYS A 111 10.46 -7.82 -3.93
CA LYS A 111 9.68 -8.04 -2.70
C LYS A 111 9.06 -6.73 -2.18
N GLN A 112 9.77 -5.61 -2.26
CA GLN A 112 9.25 -4.32 -1.78
C GLN A 112 8.02 -3.86 -2.55
N THR A 113 7.90 -4.21 -3.84
CA THR A 113 6.70 -3.87 -4.61
C THR A 113 5.44 -4.56 -4.07
N PHE A 114 5.57 -5.65 -3.31
CA PHE A 114 4.46 -6.37 -2.68
C PHE A 114 4.08 -5.86 -1.28
N SER A 115 4.63 -4.74 -0.80
CA SER A 115 4.09 -4.05 0.37
C SER A 115 2.72 -3.46 0.07
N TYR A 116 1.77 -3.54 1.01
CA TYR A 116 0.48 -2.84 0.89
C TYR A 116 0.62 -1.31 0.86
N LEU A 117 1.77 -0.76 1.25
CA LEU A 117 2.09 0.65 1.02
C LEU A 117 2.18 1.03 -0.46
N ASN A 118 2.42 0.05 -1.33
CA ASN A 118 2.49 0.17 -2.79
C ASN A 118 1.22 -0.33 -3.50
N CYS A 119 0.13 -0.53 -2.77
CA CYS A 119 -1.06 -1.23 -3.27
C CYS A 119 -2.28 -0.34 -3.22
N ALA A 120 -2.97 -0.18 -4.34
CA ALA A 120 -4.25 0.53 -4.43
C ALA A 120 -5.42 -0.43 -4.68
N LEU A 121 -6.62 -0.04 -4.21
CA LEU A 121 -7.89 -0.66 -4.60
C LEU A 121 -8.21 -0.24 -6.04
N GLN A 122 -7.72 -0.99 -7.01
CA GLN A 122 -7.80 -0.67 -8.44
C GLN A 122 -8.79 -1.57 -9.16
N ASP A 123 -9.67 -1.01 -10.00
CA ASP A 123 -10.58 -1.79 -10.84
C ASP A 123 -9.80 -2.86 -11.63
N GLN A 124 -10.29 -4.10 -11.61
CA GLN A 124 -9.58 -5.24 -12.20
C GLN A 124 -9.36 -5.11 -13.72
N TYR A 125 -10.27 -4.45 -14.44
CA TYR A 125 -10.14 -4.27 -15.89
C TYR A 125 -9.15 -3.15 -16.21
N LEU A 126 -9.11 -2.08 -15.40
CA LEU A 126 -8.10 -1.05 -15.50
C LEU A 126 -6.71 -1.64 -15.19
N ASN A 127 -6.55 -2.30 -14.06
CA ASN A 127 -5.28 -2.87 -13.61
C ASN A 127 -4.69 -3.88 -14.61
N ARG A 128 -5.51 -4.80 -15.11
CA ARG A 128 -5.08 -5.85 -16.05
C ARG A 128 -5.03 -5.40 -17.51
N GLY A 129 -5.64 -4.26 -17.82
CA GLY A 129 -5.75 -3.66 -19.15
C GLY A 129 -4.83 -2.47 -19.34
N GLU A 130 -5.42 -1.29 -19.47
CA GLU A 130 -4.75 -0.05 -19.92
C GLU A 130 -3.65 0.43 -18.98
N TRP A 131 -3.81 0.24 -17.66
CA TRP A 131 -2.76 0.56 -16.69
C TRP A 131 -1.51 -0.30 -16.91
N ARG A 132 -1.68 -1.61 -17.09
CA ARG A 132 -0.58 -2.55 -17.39
C ARG A 132 0.09 -2.22 -18.72
N LEU A 133 -0.68 -1.84 -19.76
CA LEU A 133 -0.12 -1.47 -21.07
C LEU A 133 0.72 -0.18 -20.96
N LEU A 134 0.28 0.82 -20.19
CA LEU A 134 1.08 2.00 -19.90
C LEU A 134 2.35 1.65 -19.13
N GLU A 135 2.30 0.74 -18.16
CA GLU A 135 3.51 0.25 -17.46
C GLU A 135 4.48 -0.51 -18.39
N GLU A 136 3.98 -1.20 -19.40
CA GLU A 136 4.81 -1.80 -20.44
C GLU A 136 5.50 -0.72 -21.27
N GLN A 137 4.77 0.31 -21.67
CA GLN A 137 5.30 1.46 -22.39
C GLN A 137 6.31 2.27 -21.56
N GLU A 138 6.11 2.42 -20.25
CA GLU A 138 7.10 3.03 -19.36
C GLU A 138 8.44 2.30 -19.41
N ARG A 139 8.43 0.97 -19.45
CA ARG A 139 9.66 0.15 -19.56
C ARG A 139 10.33 0.27 -20.92
N ASP A 140 9.57 0.51 -22.00
CA ASP A 140 10.13 0.81 -23.32
C ASP A 140 10.76 2.21 -23.33
N TRP A 141 10.12 3.19 -22.65
CA TRP A 141 10.69 4.55 -22.54
C TRP A 141 11.92 4.58 -21.62
N ASP A 142 12.00 3.74 -20.58
CA ASP A 142 13.15 3.71 -19.68
C ASP A 142 14.42 3.15 -20.34
N ASP A 143 14.31 2.47 -21.48
CA ASP A 143 15.43 2.07 -22.33
C ASP A 143 16.14 3.29 -22.96
N GLU A 144 15.39 4.39 -23.18
CA GLU A 144 15.89 5.62 -23.84
C GLU A 144 16.22 6.75 -22.85
N SER A 145 15.51 6.82 -21.74
CA SER A 145 15.59 7.89 -20.73
C SER A 145 15.18 7.36 -19.36
N ASP A 146 15.97 7.58 -18.33
CA ASP A 146 15.48 7.42 -16.96
C ASP A 146 14.20 8.24 -16.76
N LEU A 147 13.24 7.65 -16.06
CA LEU A 147 11.95 8.25 -15.76
C LEU A 147 11.81 8.48 -14.26
N THR A 148 11.26 9.64 -13.89
CA THR A 148 10.66 9.83 -12.57
C THR A 148 9.15 9.77 -12.72
N VAL A 149 8.53 8.79 -12.07
CA VAL A 149 7.08 8.55 -12.15
C VAL A 149 6.45 8.89 -10.81
N LYS A 150 5.45 9.75 -10.83
CA LYS A 150 4.61 10.09 -9.68
C LYS A 150 3.18 9.67 -9.97
N ILE A 151 2.54 9.02 -9.01
CA ILE A 151 1.13 8.60 -9.09
C ILE A 151 0.38 9.26 -7.95
N ASP A 152 -0.69 9.96 -8.29
CA ASP A 152 -1.64 10.54 -7.33
C ASP A 152 -2.95 9.76 -7.38
N LEU A 153 -3.49 9.38 -6.22
CA LEU A 153 -4.83 8.83 -6.10
C LEU A 153 -5.79 9.95 -5.68
N VAL A 154 -6.97 9.97 -6.29
CA VAL A 154 -7.99 11.00 -6.08
C VAL A 154 -9.25 10.37 -5.48
N TRP A 155 -9.94 11.10 -4.62
CA TRP A 155 -11.24 10.73 -4.04
C TRP A 155 -12.21 11.89 -4.18
N ASP A 156 -13.08 11.82 -5.18
CA ASP A 156 -14.15 12.77 -5.38
C ASP A 156 -15.30 12.57 -4.38
N GLU A 157 -16.21 13.53 -4.31
CA GLU A 157 -17.36 13.44 -3.42
C GLU A 157 -18.17 12.18 -3.68
N GLY A 158 -18.45 11.43 -2.62
CA GLY A 158 -19.25 10.21 -2.68
C GLY A 158 -18.49 8.94 -3.07
N TYR A 159 -17.15 8.95 -3.02
CA TYR A 159 -16.34 7.75 -3.26
C TYR A 159 -16.73 6.58 -2.32
N LEU A 160 -16.48 5.36 -2.77
CA LEU A 160 -16.84 4.15 -2.04
C LEU A 160 -15.86 3.89 -0.87
N ILE A 161 -16.42 3.60 0.31
CA ILE A 161 -15.69 3.03 1.44
C ILE A 161 -16.14 1.58 1.59
N LEU A 162 -15.19 0.65 1.58
CA LEU A 162 -15.48 -0.77 1.78
C LEU A 162 -15.88 -1.04 3.23
N PRO A 163 -16.72 -2.06 3.50
CA PRO A 163 -17.07 -2.46 4.87
C PRO A 163 -15.84 -2.85 5.74
N THR A 164 -14.72 -3.16 5.12
CA THR A 164 -13.45 -3.52 5.74
C THR A 164 -12.61 -2.30 6.16
N GLY A 165 -12.92 -1.10 5.65
CA GLY A 165 -12.22 0.14 5.97
C GLY A 165 -11.52 0.79 4.76
N GLY A 166 -11.15 0.02 3.75
CA GLY A 166 -10.44 0.54 2.58
C GLY A 166 -11.26 1.55 1.77
N HIS A 167 -10.67 2.69 1.46
CA HIS A 167 -11.29 3.76 0.66
C HIS A 167 -10.90 3.60 -0.81
N VAL A 168 -11.87 3.39 -1.68
CA VAL A 168 -11.63 3.20 -3.11
C VAL A 168 -11.39 4.55 -3.77
N PRO A 169 -10.21 4.77 -4.42
CA PRO A 169 -9.98 6.00 -5.17
C PRO A 169 -10.92 6.07 -6.38
N THR A 170 -11.39 7.27 -6.73
CA THR A 170 -12.20 7.52 -7.94
C THR A 170 -11.32 7.56 -9.18
N ASP A 171 -10.12 8.15 -9.05
CA ASP A 171 -9.21 8.33 -10.16
C ASP A 171 -7.76 8.06 -9.76
N MET A 172 -6.95 7.78 -10.78
CA MET A 172 -5.52 7.55 -10.67
C MET A 172 -4.80 8.39 -11.74
N ILE A 173 -3.94 9.31 -11.29
CA ILE A 173 -3.19 10.21 -12.17
C ILE A 173 -1.73 9.80 -12.14
N LYS A 174 -1.16 9.53 -13.33
CA LYS A 174 0.22 9.14 -13.48
C LYS A 174 1.00 10.23 -14.23
N HIS A 175 1.96 10.83 -13.57
CA HIS A 175 2.89 11.82 -14.10
C HIS A 175 4.23 11.15 -14.40
N ILE A 176 4.73 11.29 -15.62
CA ILE A 176 5.98 10.68 -16.07
C ILE A 176 6.92 11.80 -16.56
N TYR A 177 8.01 11.99 -15.85
CA TYR A 177 9.07 12.91 -16.20
C TYR A 177 10.21 12.18 -16.91
N PHE A 178 10.60 12.64 -18.08
CA PHE A 178 11.72 12.12 -18.85
C PHE A 178 12.99 12.91 -18.50
N GLU A 179 13.90 12.33 -17.74
CA GLU A 179 15.08 13.02 -17.21
C GLU A 179 16.01 13.53 -18.33
N LYS A 180 16.10 12.82 -19.46
CA LYS A 180 16.95 13.18 -20.60
C LYS A 180 16.45 14.42 -21.35
N THR A 181 15.17 14.61 -21.47
CA THR A 181 14.56 15.69 -22.28
C THR A 181 13.97 16.81 -21.43
N GLY A 182 13.74 16.58 -20.13
CA GLY A 182 13.03 17.49 -19.24
C GLY A 182 11.52 17.61 -19.56
N SER A 183 10.97 16.67 -20.34
CA SER A 183 9.56 16.68 -20.72
C SER A 183 8.70 15.85 -19.78
N TRP A 184 7.40 16.16 -19.79
CA TRP A 184 6.40 15.45 -19.00
C TRP A 184 5.36 14.80 -19.88
N LYS A 185 4.81 13.69 -19.43
CA LYS A 185 3.54 13.12 -19.83
C LYS A 185 2.67 12.90 -18.61
N CYS A 186 1.37 13.10 -18.78
CA CYS A 186 0.41 12.88 -17.70
C CYS A 186 -0.77 12.07 -18.23
N PHE A 187 -1.19 11.05 -17.47
CA PHE A 187 -2.29 10.17 -17.82
C PHE A 187 -3.28 10.12 -16.66
N GLU A 188 -4.57 10.34 -16.96
CA GLU A 188 -5.64 10.32 -15.98
C GLU A 188 -6.62 9.21 -16.30
N PHE A 189 -6.82 8.32 -15.33
CA PHE A 189 -7.71 7.15 -15.43
C PHE A 189 -8.78 7.21 -14.35
N GLU A 190 -10.04 7.20 -14.76
CA GLU A 190 -11.12 6.82 -13.85
C GLU A 190 -10.87 5.39 -13.36
N ASN A 191 -11.09 5.12 -12.07
CA ASN A 191 -10.87 3.79 -11.48
C ASN A 191 -12.05 2.84 -11.77
N VAL A 192 -12.35 2.67 -13.04
CA VAL A 192 -13.40 1.83 -13.59
C VAL A 192 -12.89 1.06 -14.80
N LYS A 193 -13.73 0.19 -15.38
CA LYS A 193 -13.38 -0.49 -16.63
C LYS A 193 -13.16 0.52 -17.76
N PRO A 194 -11.94 0.58 -18.35
CA PRO A 194 -11.66 1.50 -19.45
C PRO A 194 -12.51 1.24 -20.70
N THR A 195 -12.81 2.30 -21.44
CA THR A 195 -13.54 2.25 -22.71
C THR A 195 -12.70 2.72 -23.90
N LYS A 196 -11.48 3.20 -23.63
CA LYS A 196 -10.51 3.71 -24.62
C LYS A 196 -9.11 3.22 -24.28
N GLY A 197 -8.17 3.29 -25.25
CA GLY A 197 -6.78 2.90 -25.05
C GLY A 197 -6.03 3.84 -24.10
N TRP A 198 -4.91 3.38 -23.52
CA TRP A 198 -4.15 4.17 -22.56
C TRP A 198 -3.64 5.50 -23.15
N GLU A 199 -3.34 5.56 -24.45
CA GLU A 199 -2.87 6.76 -25.13
C GLU A 199 -3.92 7.88 -25.11
N GLU A 200 -5.21 7.53 -25.14
CA GLU A 200 -6.33 8.49 -25.11
C GLU A 200 -6.61 9.06 -23.70
N HIS A 201 -5.89 8.56 -22.69
CA HIS A 201 -5.91 9.08 -21.32
C HIS A 201 -4.85 10.14 -21.05
N GLU A 202 -4.00 10.46 -22.07
CA GLU A 202 -3.01 11.54 -21.95
C GLU A 202 -3.71 12.89 -21.82
N VAL A 203 -3.35 13.65 -20.80
CA VAL A 203 -3.89 14.97 -20.49
C VAL A 203 -2.76 16.00 -20.41
N VAL A 204 -3.07 17.25 -20.72
CA VAL A 204 -2.10 18.34 -20.61
C VAL A 204 -2.15 18.90 -19.19
N HIS A 205 -1.13 18.62 -18.40
CA HIS A 205 -0.91 19.27 -17.11
C HIS A 205 0.19 20.34 -17.25
N ASN A 206 -0.09 21.54 -16.77
CA ASN A 206 0.94 22.57 -16.61
C ASN A 206 1.72 22.22 -15.32
N HIS A 207 2.88 21.63 -15.49
CA HIS A 207 3.85 21.45 -14.41
C HIS A 207 4.60 22.78 -14.25
N GLU A 208 4.14 23.65 -13.33
CA GLU A 208 4.88 24.84 -12.89
C GLU A 208 5.92 24.49 -11.84
#